data_5191b273f8ac5146574d9c9849e04b72
#
_entry.id   5191b273f8ac5146574d9c9849e04b72
#
_cell.length_a   1.000
_cell.length_b   1.000
_cell.length_c   1.000
_cell.angle_alpha   90.00
_cell.angle_beta   90.00
_cell.angle_gamma   90.00
#
_symmetry.space_group_name_H-M   'P 1'
#
loop_
_entity.id
_entity.type
_entity.pdbx_description
1 polymer ?
#
loop_
_entity_poly.entity_id
_entity_poly.type
_entity_poly.pdbx_seq_one_letter_code
_entity_poly.pdbx_strand_id
1 'polypeptide(L)'
;FPARRSSDLDRPPEQRVAILLTDGANTAGEVSPDKATEIAAAAGVRLYTIGIGADSMIQRGLLGSRRVNPSRDLDEALLTRMAEQTGGRYFRARSLPELEMIYDSIDQLEPIEQEGQFYRPVTELYVWPAGTAVALWLLLSALRLLASRAHRKESGEVYHG
;
A
#
# COMPACT_ATOMS: atom_id res chain seq x y z
N PHE A 1 -6.38 -14.04 17.98
CA PHE A 1 -6.11 -12.61 17.71
C PHE A 1 -7.44 -11.94 17.47
N PRO A 2 -7.86 -11.01 18.30
CA PRO A 2 -9.00 -10.19 17.98
C PRO A 2 -8.58 -9.28 16.82
N ALA A 3 -9.15 -9.51 15.65
CA ALA A 3 -9.05 -8.57 14.54
C ALA A 3 -9.71 -7.27 15.05
N ARG A 4 -8.91 -6.33 15.50
CA ARG A 4 -9.34 -4.97 15.77
C ARG A 4 -9.61 -4.31 14.42
N ARG A 5 -10.79 -4.53 13.94
CA ARG A 5 -11.37 -3.67 12.93
C ARG A 5 -11.74 -2.37 13.67
N SER A 6 -10.78 -1.45 13.78
CA SER A 6 -11.13 -0.07 14.03
C SER A 6 -11.87 0.38 12.77
N SER A 7 -13.17 0.20 12.79
CA SER A 7 -13.99 0.74 11.73
C SER A 7 -13.88 2.27 11.87
N ASP A 8 -13.49 2.94 10.79
CA ASP A 8 -13.59 4.41 10.70
C ASP A 8 -15.02 4.92 10.99
N LEU A 9 -15.96 3.98 11.11
CA LEU A 9 -17.36 4.22 11.47
C LEU A 9 -17.55 4.62 12.95
N ASP A 10 -16.57 4.38 13.81
CA ASP A 10 -16.63 4.80 15.23
C ASP A 10 -16.20 6.27 15.43
N ARG A 11 -15.66 6.90 14.36
CA ARG A 11 -15.34 8.33 14.39
C ARG A 11 -16.60 9.20 14.26
N PRO A 12 -16.62 10.38 14.88
CA PRO A 12 -17.68 11.35 14.66
C PRO A 12 -17.88 11.60 13.15
N PRO A 13 -19.10 11.80 12.65
CA PRO A 13 -19.37 12.01 11.21
C PRO A 13 -18.50 13.11 10.59
N GLU A 14 -18.20 14.16 11.35
CA GLU A 14 -17.41 15.32 10.95
C GLU A 14 -15.93 14.99 10.67
N GLN A 15 -15.45 13.81 11.10
CA GLN A 15 -14.06 13.37 10.93
C GLN A 15 -13.91 12.21 9.93
N ARG A 16 -14.98 11.88 9.20
CA ARG A 16 -14.93 10.80 8.23
C ARG A 16 -14.56 11.35 6.87
N VAL A 17 -13.37 11.00 6.42
CA VAL A 17 -12.84 11.42 5.11
C VAL A 17 -12.57 10.18 4.27
N ALA A 18 -12.95 10.23 3.00
CA ALA A 18 -12.59 9.23 2.01
C ALA A 18 -11.90 9.89 0.82
N ILE A 19 -10.87 9.26 0.28
CA ILE A 19 -10.18 9.72 -0.93
C ILE A 19 -10.43 8.70 -2.03
N LEU A 20 -11.04 9.15 -3.11
CA LEU A 20 -11.27 8.36 -4.32
C LEU A 20 -10.23 8.74 -5.38
N LEU A 21 -9.38 7.80 -5.73
CA LEU A 21 -8.36 7.95 -6.76
C LEU A 21 -8.75 7.14 -7.98
N THR A 22 -8.81 7.77 -9.15
CA THR A 22 -9.20 7.10 -10.41
C THR A 22 -8.47 7.68 -11.61
N ASP A 23 -8.22 6.85 -12.61
CA ASP A 23 -7.60 7.21 -13.89
C ASP A 23 -8.56 7.10 -15.09
N GLY A 24 -9.79 6.68 -14.86
CA GLY A 24 -10.77 6.44 -15.92
C GLY A 24 -12.23 6.63 -15.49
N ALA A 25 -13.14 6.25 -16.39
CA ALA A 25 -14.57 6.27 -16.15
C ALA A 25 -15.02 5.06 -15.33
N ASN A 26 -16.12 5.21 -14.60
CA ASN A 26 -16.79 4.09 -13.96
C ASN A 26 -17.48 3.22 -15.02
N THR A 27 -16.92 2.04 -15.28
CA THR A 27 -17.43 1.09 -16.32
C THR A 27 -18.11 -0.13 -15.75
N ALA A 28 -18.04 -0.36 -14.43
CA ALA A 28 -18.61 -1.53 -13.79
C ALA A 28 -18.97 -1.22 -12.32
N GLY A 29 -19.94 -1.94 -11.78
CA GLY A 29 -20.36 -1.86 -10.39
C GLY A 29 -21.88 -2.05 -10.25
N GLU A 30 -22.29 -2.62 -9.13
CA GLU A 30 -23.72 -2.81 -8.82
C GLU A 30 -24.37 -1.49 -8.33
N VAL A 31 -23.55 -0.58 -7.80
CA VAL A 31 -23.99 0.72 -7.27
C VAL A 31 -23.49 1.83 -8.17
N SER A 32 -24.39 2.69 -8.64
CA SER A 32 -24.01 3.86 -9.42
C SER A 32 -23.21 4.86 -8.58
N PRO A 33 -22.30 5.66 -9.18
CA PRO A 33 -21.56 6.70 -8.48
C PRO A 33 -22.43 7.69 -7.72
N ASP A 34 -23.54 8.11 -8.34
CA ASP A 34 -24.49 9.05 -7.70
C ASP A 34 -25.09 8.43 -6.43
N LYS A 35 -25.48 7.14 -6.48
CA LYS A 35 -26.02 6.44 -5.31
C LYS A 35 -24.97 6.23 -4.21
N ALA A 36 -23.75 5.92 -4.59
CA ALA A 36 -22.63 5.82 -3.63
C ALA A 36 -22.37 7.17 -2.95
N THR A 37 -22.47 8.28 -3.71
CA THR A 37 -22.30 9.63 -3.19
C THR A 37 -23.42 10.02 -2.20
N GLU A 38 -24.68 9.68 -2.50
CA GLU A 38 -25.80 9.88 -1.57
C GLU A 38 -25.57 9.14 -0.25
N ILE A 39 -25.12 7.88 -0.32
CA ILE A 39 -24.82 7.06 0.87
C ILE A 39 -23.67 7.68 1.67
N ALA A 40 -22.62 8.13 1.01
CA ALA A 40 -21.48 8.79 1.65
C ALA A 40 -21.91 10.08 2.36
N ALA A 41 -22.68 10.92 1.70
CA ALA A 41 -23.23 12.15 2.26
C ALA A 41 -24.15 11.88 3.46
N ALA A 42 -25.05 10.89 3.36
CA ALA A 42 -25.92 10.47 4.46
C ALA A 42 -25.15 9.90 5.66
N ALA A 43 -24.00 9.26 5.43
CA ALA A 43 -23.10 8.77 6.46
C ALA A 43 -22.19 9.87 7.06
N GLY A 44 -22.25 11.10 6.57
CA GLY A 44 -21.37 12.18 6.98
C GLY A 44 -19.92 12.00 6.54
N VAL A 45 -19.69 11.24 5.44
CA VAL A 45 -18.36 11.03 4.88
C VAL A 45 -18.05 12.14 3.88
N ARG A 46 -16.97 12.89 4.10
CA ARG A 46 -16.46 13.87 3.15
C ARG A 46 -15.58 13.17 2.11
N LEU A 47 -15.91 13.34 0.83
CA LEU A 47 -15.25 12.64 -0.26
C LEU A 47 -14.33 13.58 -1.03
N TYR A 48 -13.04 13.31 -1.05
CA TYR A 48 -12.08 13.95 -1.95
C TYR A 48 -11.86 13.05 -3.16
N THR A 49 -12.02 13.58 -4.36
CA THR A 49 -11.84 12.83 -5.59
C THR A 49 -10.60 13.34 -6.32
N ILE A 50 -9.75 12.41 -6.76
CA ILE A 50 -8.51 12.72 -7.47
C ILE A 50 -8.51 11.98 -8.81
N GLY A 51 -8.57 12.75 -9.90
CA GLY A 51 -8.39 12.21 -11.24
C GLY A 51 -6.92 12.15 -11.59
N ILE A 52 -6.40 10.95 -11.92
CA ILE A 52 -5.01 10.77 -12.34
C ILE A 52 -4.91 10.68 -13.85
N GLY A 53 -3.84 11.23 -14.41
CA GLY A 53 -3.41 10.97 -15.76
C GLY A 53 -2.98 12.22 -16.51
N ALA A 54 -2.00 12.04 -17.38
CA ALA A 54 -1.47 13.11 -18.23
C ALA A 54 -2.49 13.50 -19.32
N ASP A 55 -2.55 14.78 -19.65
CA ASP A 55 -3.43 15.28 -20.72
C ASP A 55 -3.01 14.77 -22.09
N SER A 56 -1.74 14.43 -22.27
CA SER A 56 -1.23 13.82 -23.52
C SER A 56 0.07 13.08 -23.30
N MET A 57 0.19 11.91 -23.91
CA MET A 57 1.43 11.14 -24.02
C MET A 57 1.81 10.94 -25.48
N ILE A 58 3.11 10.99 -25.77
CA ILE A 58 3.64 10.65 -27.09
C ILE A 58 4.00 9.16 -27.06
N GLN A 59 3.17 8.34 -27.69
CA GLN A 59 3.44 6.93 -27.86
C GLN A 59 4.28 6.75 -29.13
N ARG A 60 5.53 6.30 -28.96
CA ARG A 60 6.42 5.98 -30.09
C ARG A 60 6.20 4.53 -30.51
N GLY A 61 5.76 4.33 -31.74
CA GLY A 61 5.64 3.03 -32.39
C GLY A 61 6.62 2.87 -33.56
N LEU A 62 6.74 1.66 -34.11
CA LEU A 62 7.60 1.33 -35.25
C LEU A 62 7.27 2.15 -36.52
N LEU A 63 6.05 2.69 -36.63
CA LEU A 63 5.55 3.45 -37.80
C LEU A 63 5.41 4.96 -37.54
N GLY A 64 5.99 5.47 -36.42
CA GLY A 64 5.93 6.89 -36.07
C GLY A 64 5.48 7.15 -34.65
N SER A 65 5.34 8.44 -34.29
CA SER A 65 4.86 8.86 -32.98
C SER A 65 3.39 9.32 -33.06
N ARG A 66 2.55 8.83 -32.15
CA ARG A 66 1.16 9.25 -32.01
C ARG A 66 0.95 9.90 -30.65
N ARG A 67 0.27 11.05 -30.65
CA ARG A 67 -0.19 11.66 -29.41
C ARG A 67 -1.47 10.96 -28.96
N VAL A 68 -1.48 10.41 -27.76
CA VAL A 68 -2.62 9.74 -27.13
C VAL A 68 -2.94 10.52 -25.86
N ASN A 69 -4.22 10.72 -25.61
CA ASN A 69 -4.70 11.23 -24.32
C ASN A 69 -5.12 10.05 -23.44
N PRO A 70 -4.32 9.63 -22.43
CA PRO A 70 -4.65 8.50 -21.58
C PRO A 70 -5.82 8.78 -20.64
N SER A 71 -6.15 10.03 -20.42
CA SER A 71 -7.24 10.45 -19.51
C SER A 71 -8.52 10.83 -20.23
N ARG A 72 -8.68 10.41 -21.49
CA ARG A 72 -9.87 10.72 -22.30
C ARG A 72 -11.16 10.21 -21.67
N ASP A 73 -11.07 9.11 -20.97
CA ASP A 73 -12.23 8.43 -20.38
C ASP A 73 -12.51 8.87 -18.93
N LEU A 74 -11.76 9.85 -18.40
CA LEU A 74 -11.96 10.38 -17.06
C LEU A 74 -13.15 11.35 -17.05
N ASP A 75 -14.20 11.02 -16.30
CA ASP A 75 -15.36 11.89 -16.10
C ASP A 75 -15.11 12.86 -14.94
N GLU A 76 -14.40 13.97 -15.25
CA GLU A 76 -14.09 15.01 -14.28
C GLU A 76 -15.34 15.69 -13.73
N ALA A 77 -16.40 15.80 -14.55
CA ALA A 77 -17.66 16.41 -14.12
C ALA A 77 -18.36 15.55 -13.07
N LEU A 78 -18.37 14.24 -13.23
CA LEU A 78 -18.89 13.30 -12.23
C LEU A 78 -18.08 13.39 -10.93
N LEU A 79 -16.75 13.31 -11.00
CA LEU A 79 -15.87 13.36 -9.84
C LEU A 79 -16.02 14.67 -9.06
N THR A 80 -16.17 15.79 -9.76
CA THR A 80 -16.42 17.10 -9.14
C THR A 80 -17.74 17.11 -8.39
N ARG A 81 -18.83 16.64 -9.02
CA ARG A 81 -20.15 16.56 -8.37
C ARG A 81 -20.12 15.67 -7.13
N MET A 82 -19.50 14.51 -7.21
CA MET A 82 -19.37 13.58 -6.07
C MET A 82 -18.68 14.23 -4.88
N ALA A 83 -17.58 14.93 -5.12
CA ALA A 83 -16.85 15.64 -4.08
C ALA A 83 -17.69 16.78 -3.48
N GLU A 84 -18.27 17.62 -4.29
CA GLU A 84 -19.08 18.78 -3.85
C GLU A 84 -20.30 18.36 -3.04
N GLN A 85 -21.02 17.30 -3.45
CA GLN A 85 -22.20 16.79 -2.74
C GLN A 85 -21.90 16.29 -1.34
N THR A 86 -20.68 15.86 -1.09
CA THR A 86 -20.22 15.36 0.22
C THR A 86 -19.43 16.41 1.02
N GLY A 87 -19.31 17.65 0.49
CA GLY A 87 -18.55 18.73 1.12
C GLY A 87 -17.02 18.61 0.98
N GLY A 88 -16.55 17.74 0.09
CA GLY A 88 -15.14 17.62 -0.26
C GLY A 88 -14.74 18.44 -1.49
N ARG A 89 -13.67 18.02 -2.17
CA ARG A 89 -13.14 18.72 -3.36
C ARG A 89 -12.56 17.75 -4.38
N TYR A 90 -12.71 18.09 -5.66
CA TYR A 90 -12.01 17.41 -6.77
C TYR A 90 -10.62 18.01 -6.99
N PHE A 91 -9.67 17.12 -7.30
CA PHE A 91 -8.30 17.47 -7.71
C PHE A 91 -7.92 16.73 -8.97
N ARG A 92 -7.00 17.31 -9.75
CA ARG A 92 -6.41 16.70 -10.93
C ARG A 92 -4.90 16.52 -10.72
N ALA A 93 -4.42 15.28 -10.80
CA ALA A 93 -2.99 14.95 -10.75
C ALA A 93 -2.52 14.50 -12.13
N ARG A 94 -1.59 15.25 -12.75
CA ARG A 94 -0.97 14.92 -14.04
C ARG A 94 0.38 14.28 -13.90
N SER A 95 0.97 14.37 -12.70
CA SER A 95 2.28 13.86 -12.35
C SER A 95 2.34 13.45 -10.87
N LEU A 96 3.35 12.64 -10.53
CA LEU A 96 3.56 12.22 -9.15
C LEU A 96 3.80 13.41 -8.19
N PRO A 97 4.62 14.41 -8.52
CA PRO A 97 4.77 15.60 -7.67
C PRO A 97 3.47 16.38 -7.45
N GLU A 98 2.60 16.46 -8.47
CA GLU A 98 1.27 17.08 -8.29
C GLU A 98 0.40 16.27 -7.34
N LEU A 99 0.45 14.95 -7.41
CA LEU A 99 -0.27 14.07 -6.48
C LEU A 99 0.20 14.27 -5.03
N GLU A 100 1.51 14.37 -4.80
CA GLU A 100 2.08 14.66 -3.48
C GLU A 100 1.57 16.02 -2.93
N MET A 101 1.59 17.07 -3.74
CA MET A 101 1.04 18.38 -3.35
C MET A 101 -0.47 18.35 -3.04
N ILE A 102 -1.23 17.49 -3.73
CA ILE A 102 -2.66 17.30 -3.46
C ILE A 102 -2.85 16.63 -2.09
N TYR A 103 -2.07 15.61 -1.75
CA TYR A 103 -2.13 14.99 -0.42
C TYR A 103 -1.78 15.98 0.69
N ASP A 104 -0.72 16.76 0.53
CA ASP A 104 -0.36 17.82 1.48
C ASP A 104 -1.50 18.85 1.65
N SER A 105 -2.21 19.15 0.56
CA SER A 105 -3.36 20.06 0.59
C SER A 105 -4.55 19.45 1.32
N ILE A 106 -4.83 18.16 1.14
CA ILE A 106 -5.90 17.46 1.85
C ILE A 106 -5.57 17.37 3.35
N ASP A 107 -4.33 17.08 3.72
CA ASP A 107 -3.88 17.03 5.11
C ASP A 107 -4.04 18.40 5.81
N GLN A 108 -3.85 19.50 5.09
CA GLN A 108 -4.09 20.85 5.60
C GLN A 108 -5.59 21.17 5.76
N LEU A 109 -6.44 20.62 4.87
CA LEU A 109 -7.90 20.83 4.92
C LEU A 109 -8.56 19.97 6.01
N GLU A 110 -7.99 18.82 6.29
CA GLU A 110 -8.48 17.82 7.23
C GLU A 110 -7.41 17.50 8.29
N PRO A 111 -7.09 18.47 9.18
CA PRO A 111 -6.12 18.20 10.24
C PRO A 111 -6.67 17.10 11.14
N ILE A 112 -6.17 15.88 10.93
CA ILE A 112 -6.45 14.77 11.80
C ILE A 112 -5.70 15.07 13.11
N GLU A 113 -6.41 15.30 14.21
CA GLU A 113 -5.82 15.16 15.52
C GLU A 113 -5.39 13.69 15.65
N GLN A 114 -4.16 13.44 15.26
CA GLN A 114 -3.53 12.14 15.44
C GLN A 114 -3.34 11.93 16.94
N GLU A 115 -4.32 11.36 17.60
CA GLU A 115 -4.00 10.57 18.78
C GLU A 115 -3.01 9.51 18.31
N GLY A 116 -1.73 9.76 18.63
CA GLY A 116 -0.55 9.11 18.08
C GLY A 116 -0.65 7.60 18.04
N GLN A 117 -1.21 7.06 16.98
CA GLN A 117 -0.89 5.72 16.57
C GLN A 117 0.46 5.79 15.84
N PHE A 118 1.52 5.82 16.66
CA PHE A 118 2.85 5.53 16.15
C PHE A 118 2.82 4.17 15.47
N TYR A 119 2.72 4.17 14.15
CA TYR A 119 3.11 3.02 13.36
C TYR A 119 4.60 2.78 13.64
N ARG A 120 4.88 1.94 14.63
CA ARG A 120 6.24 1.43 14.82
C ARG A 120 6.47 0.49 13.63
N PRO A 121 7.38 0.82 12.70
CA PRO A 121 7.82 -0.17 11.74
C PRO A 121 8.36 -1.34 12.56
N VAL A 122 7.71 -2.47 12.50
CA VAL A 122 8.19 -3.69 13.13
C VAL A 122 9.39 -4.11 12.30
N THR A 123 10.58 -3.68 12.71
CA THR A 123 11.82 -4.24 12.19
C THR A 123 11.80 -5.70 12.58
N GLU A 124 11.68 -6.56 11.58
CA GLU A 124 11.67 -8.01 11.74
C GLU A 124 13.00 -8.47 12.30
N LEU A 125 13.09 -8.54 13.63
CA LEU A 125 14.30 -8.97 14.33
C LEU A 125 14.53 -10.48 14.25
N TYR A 126 13.68 -11.23 13.56
CA TYR A 126 13.81 -12.69 13.48
C TYR A 126 15.07 -13.16 12.72
N VAL A 127 15.67 -12.30 11.91
CA VAL A 127 16.89 -12.60 11.15
C VAL A 127 18.06 -12.95 12.07
N TRP A 128 18.18 -12.30 13.24
CA TRP A 128 19.23 -12.55 14.21
C TRP A 128 19.12 -13.91 14.91
N PRO A 129 17.97 -14.26 15.52
CA PRO A 129 17.81 -15.59 16.14
C PRO A 129 17.83 -16.73 15.09
N ALA A 130 17.30 -16.51 13.90
CA ALA A 130 17.38 -17.49 12.82
C ALA A 130 18.84 -17.73 12.36
N GLY A 131 19.61 -16.67 12.18
CA GLY A 131 21.02 -16.76 11.81
C GLY A 131 21.86 -17.48 12.87
N THR A 132 21.65 -17.20 14.16
CA THR A 132 22.36 -17.87 15.27
C THR A 132 21.97 -19.34 15.36
N ALA A 133 20.72 -19.71 15.15
CA ALA A 133 20.27 -21.10 15.15
C ALA A 133 20.94 -21.93 14.03
N VAL A 134 21.02 -21.37 12.82
CA VAL A 134 21.70 -22.01 11.70
C VAL A 134 23.20 -22.17 11.96
N ALA A 135 23.87 -21.16 12.50
CA ALA A 135 25.29 -21.20 12.83
C ALA A 135 25.59 -22.26 13.90
N LEU A 136 24.78 -22.34 14.96
CA LEU A 136 24.91 -23.41 15.97
C LEU A 136 24.68 -24.81 15.41
N TRP A 137 23.70 -24.97 14.53
CA TRP A 137 23.45 -26.26 13.89
C TRP A 137 24.63 -26.71 13.02
N LEU A 138 25.22 -25.81 12.23
CA LEU A 138 26.41 -26.10 11.44
C LEU A 138 27.62 -26.44 12.32
N LEU A 139 27.84 -25.71 13.40
CA LEU A 139 28.93 -25.95 14.34
C LEU A 139 28.81 -27.35 14.98
N LEU A 140 27.62 -27.69 15.47
CA LEU A 140 27.36 -29.01 16.07
C LEU A 140 27.53 -30.16 15.05
N SER A 141 27.12 -29.94 13.81
CA SER A 141 27.28 -30.90 12.73
C SER A 141 28.77 -31.11 12.38
N ALA A 142 29.56 -30.04 12.34
CA ALA A 142 31.00 -30.10 12.11
C ALA A 142 31.72 -30.83 13.24
N LEU A 143 31.38 -30.51 14.51
CA LEU A 143 31.95 -31.19 15.68
C LEU A 143 31.64 -32.69 15.68
N ARG A 144 30.44 -33.12 15.32
CA ARG A 144 30.08 -34.55 15.19
C ARG A 144 30.88 -35.23 14.10
N LEU A 145 31.10 -34.61 12.95
CA LEU A 145 31.91 -35.12 11.87
C LEU A 145 33.40 -35.26 12.28
N LEU A 146 33.94 -34.32 13.02
CA LEU A 146 35.30 -34.35 13.53
C LEU A 146 35.48 -35.47 14.59
N ALA A 147 34.52 -35.58 15.51
CA ALA A 147 34.53 -36.63 16.53
C ALA A 147 34.44 -38.05 15.90
N SER A 148 33.59 -38.23 14.87
CA SER A 148 33.48 -39.52 14.17
C SER A 148 34.75 -39.90 13.39
N ARG A 149 35.48 -38.89 12.86
CA ARG A 149 36.80 -39.11 12.21
C ARG A 149 37.89 -39.46 13.21
N ALA A 150 37.89 -38.86 14.40
CA ALA A 150 38.85 -39.18 15.47
C ALA A 150 38.66 -40.61 15.95
N HIS A 151 37.43 -41.06 16.22
CA HIS A 151 37.12 -42.43 16.61
C HIS A 151 37.49 -43.48 15.57
N ARG A 152 37.40 -43.16 14.29
CA ARG A 152 37.77 -44.05 13.20
C ARG A 152 39.29 -44.23 13.07
N LYS A 153 40.11 -43.27 13.52
CA LYS A 153 41.58 -43.37 13.53
C LYS A 153 42.09 -44.29 14.64
N GLU A 154 41.46 -44.28 15.81
CA GLU A 154 41.86 -45.17 16.93
C GLU A 154 41.53 -46.65 16.68
N SER A 155 40.46 -46.93 15.92
CA SER A 155 40.06 -48.32 15.61
C SER A 155 40.93 -48.99 14.52
N GLY A 156 41.76 -48.22 13.80
CA GLY A 156 42.59 -48.69 12.72
C GLY A 156 44.00 -49.22 13.19
N GLU A 157 44.41 -48.88 14.41
CA GLU A 157 45.75 -49.22 14.92
C GLU A 157 45.85 -50.56 15.73
N VAL A 158 44.69 -51.19 15.97
CA VAL A 158 44.64 -52.40 16.82
C VAL A 158 44.77 -53.71 16.03
N TYR A 159 44.99 -53.71 14.72
CA TYR A 159 45.04 -54.93 13.87
C TYR A 159 46.35 -55.19 13.19
N HIS A 160 47.49 -54.76 13.73
CA HIS A 160 48.83 -55.23 13.34
C HIS A 160 49.71 -55.41 14.57
N GLY A 161 49.58 -56.61 15.20
CA GLY A 161 50.44 -57.18 16.21
C GLY A 161 50.27 -58.65 16.25
#